data_eadc82699b6546c7eb27e0dfee74f79f
#
_entry.id   eadc82699b6546c7eb27e0dfee74f79f
#
_cell.length_a   1.000
_cell.length_b   1.000
_cell.length_c   1.000
_cell.angle_alpha   90.00
_cell.angle_beta   90.00
_cell.angle_gamma   90.00
#
_symmetry.space_group_name_H-M   'P 1'
#
loop_
_entity.id
_entity.type
_entity.pdbx_description
1 polymer ?
#
loop_
_entity_poly.entity_id
_entity_poly.type
_entity_poly.pdbx_seq_one_letter_code
_entity_poly.pdbx_strand_id
1 'polypeptide(L)'
;DDGHSLRLLTEPAHQVSAHYLIPRDTHERPLPVYQLVPDSQRAWHAGRSRWHQYAGLNASSLGIEIVNLGYPPQDELLPAHQRRWQPYTQAQIAALGALTRKLVERYQIPPTQVLAHSDVAPERKQDPGPHFPWRELALHYGVGAWPDETRLAELRHQPAPAWDALGWQQRLARYGYGVAPSGNWDEQSRAALRAFQLHFRP
;
A
#
# COMPACT_ATOMS: atom_id res chain seq x y z
N ASP A 1 9.18 -17.20 -3.38
CA ASP A 1 10.42 -17.10 -2.57
C ASP A 1 11.24 -15.89 -3.01
N ASP A 2 12.23 -15.51 -2.21
CA ASP A 2 13.07 -14.33 -2.44
C ASP A 2 13.81 -14.39 -3.78
N GLY A 3 14.34 -15.54 -4.17
CA GLY A 3 15.04 -15.74 -5.45
C GLY A 3 14.11 -15.57 -6.66
N HIS A 4 12.86 -16.00 -6.56
CA HIS A 4 11.86 -15.77 -7.61
C HIS A 4 11.53 -14.28 -7.75
N SER A 5 11.30 -13.59 -6.64
CA SER A 5 11.02 -12.15 -6.65
C SER A 5 12.17 -11.32 -7.20
N LEU A 6 13.42 -11.66 -6.85
CA LEU A 6 14.60 -11.03 -7.42
C LEU A 6 14.65 -11.19 -8.94
N ARG A 7 14.50 -12.41 -9.45
CA ARG A 7 14.49 -12.66 -10.91
C ARG A 7 13.39 -11.88 -11.61
N LEU A 8 12.17 -11.93 -11.06
CA LEU A 8 11.00 -11.21 -11.62
C LEU A 8 11.26 -9.71 -11.79
N LEU A 9 11.92 -9.09 -10.80
CA LEU A 9 12.15 -7.64 -10.76
C LEU A 9 13.42 -7.19 -11.48
N THR A 10 14.32 -8.12 -11.85
CA THR A 10 15.61 -7.80 -12.48
C THR A 10 15.71 -8.27 -13.92
N GLU A 11 14.89 -9.23 -14.36
CA GLU A 11 14.88 -9.70 -15.74
C GLU A 11 14.01 -8.82 -16.64
N PRO A 12 14.55 -8.18 -17.70
CA PRO A 12 13.81 -7.27 -18.56
C PRO A 12 12.58 -7.88 -19.24
N ALA A 13 12.57 -9.20 -19.42
CA ALA A 13 11.45 -9.91 -20.05
C ALA A 13 10.13 -9.77 -19.28
N HIS A 14 10.17 -9.55 -17.99
CA HIS A 14 8.97 -9.41 -17.15
C HIS A 14 8.34 -8.01 -17.18
N GLN A 15 9.05 -7.00 -17.67
CA GLN A 15 8.58 -5.62 -17.81
C GLN A 15 8.05 -5.00 -16.48
N VAL A 16 8.58 -5.48 -15.35
CA VAL A 16 8.30 -4.97 -14.01
C VAL A 16 9.61 -4.74 -13.27
N SER A 17 9.67 -3.73 -12.43
CA SER A 17 10.80 -3.46 -11.57
C SER A 17 10.37 -2.63 -10.37
N ALA A 18 11.16 -2.66 -9.29
CA ALA A 18 10.98 -1.81 -8.12
C ALA A 18 12.32 -1.17 -7.74
N HIS A 19 12.27 -0.06 -7.00
CA HIS A 19 13.49 0.57 -6.51
C HIS A 19 14.12 -0.28 -5.41
N TYR A 20 13.29 -0.85 -4.55
CA TYR A 20 13.74 -1.65 -3.41
C TYR A 20 12.98 -2.97 -3.31
N LEU A 21 13.69 -3.99 -2.82
CA LEU A 21 13.11 -5.28 -2.45
C LEU A 21 13.51 -5.64 -1.02
N ILE A 22 12.53 -6.00 -0.20
CA ILE A 22 12.72 -6.54 1.14
C ILE A 22 12.39 -8.03 1.09
N PRO A 23 13.36 -8.93 1.30
CA PRO A 23 13.14 -10.37 1.30
C PRO A 23 12.30 -10.80 2.50
N ARG A 24 11.78 -12.02 2.45
CA ARG A 24 10.98 -12.55 3.55
C ARG A 24 11.85 -13.15 4.64
N ASP A 25 12.78 -13.99 4.25
CA ASP A 25 13.57 -14.78 5.18
C ASP A 25 14.98 -15.03 4.65
N THR A 26 15.92 -14.39 5.29
CA THR A 26 17.36 -14.65 5.13
C THR A 26 17.95 -14.95 6.50
N HIS A 27 19.12 -15.59 6.53
CA HIS A 27 19.85 -15.81 7.79
C HIS A 27 20.53 -14.53 8.31
N GLU A 28 20.55 -13.47 7.49
CA GLU A 28 21.20 -12.20 7.84
C GLU A 28 20.32 -11.38 8.80
N ARG A 29 20.97 -10.73 9.76
CA ARG A 29 20.33 -9.81 10.68
C ARG A 29 21.22 -8.58 10.87
N PRO A 30 20.71 -7.34 10.69
CA PRO A 30 19.34 -7.02 10.26
C PRO A 30 19.02 -7.55 8.85
N LEU A 31 17.72 -7.71 8.56
CA LEU A 31 17.27 -8.20 7.24
C LEU A 31 17.78 -7.26 6.13
N PRO A 32 18.41 -7.77 5.07
CA PRO A 32 18.93 -6.93 4.00
C PRO A 32 17.81 -6.23 3.23
N VAL A 33 18.13 -5.08 2.65
CA VAL A 33 17.29 -4.37 1.70
C VAL A 33 18.08 -4.26 0.40
N TYR A 34 17.52 -4.80 -0.68
CA TYR A 34 18.14 -4.72 -2.00
C TYR A 34 17.66 -3.49 -2.74
N GLN A 35 18.57 -2.63 -3.17
CA GLN A 35 18.28 -1.57 -4.12
C GLN A 35 18.48 -2.12 -5.54
N LEU A 36 17.40 -2.21 -6.32
CA LEU A 36 17.39 -2.79 -7.67
C LEU A 36 17.44 -1.69 -8.74
N VAL A 37 16.81 -0.55 -8.48
CA VAL A 37 16.81 0.61 -9.37
C VAL A 37 17.24 1.83 -8.54
N PRO A 38 18.18 2.67 -9.05
CA PRO A 38 18.52 3.93 -8.39
C PRO A 38 17.30 4.85 -8.24
N ASP A 39 17.20 5.60 -7.13
CA ASP A 39 16.07 6.50 -6.85
C ASP A 39 15.86 7.57 -7.94
N SER A 40 16.92 7.96 -8.64
CA SER A 40 16.87 8.93 -9.73
C SER A 40 16.36 8.35 -11.06
N GLN A 41 16.15 7.05 -11.13
CA GLN A 41 15.66 6.37 -12.31
C GLN A 41 14.22 5.91 -12.12
N ARG A 42 13.52 5.66 -13.23
CA ARG A 42 12.15 5.18 -13.21
C ARG A 42 12.10 3.65 -13.06
N ALA A 43 11.35 3.17 -12.09
CA ALA A 43 10.99 1.75 -11.98
C ALA A 43 9.54 1.52 -12.41
N TRP A 44 9.22 0.28 -12.83
CA TRP A 44 7.92 -0.12 -13.36
C TRP A 44 7.15 -0.93 -12.31
N HIS A 45 6.68 -0.25 -11.25
CA HIS A 45 6.06 -0.85 -10.07
C HIS A 45 4.58 -0.51 -9.87
N ALA A 46 4.12 0.66 -10.36
CA ALA A 46 2.75 1.13 -10.11
C ALA A 46 1.78 0.83 -11.25
N GLY A 47 2.30 0.63 -12.48
CA GLY A 47 1.49 0.36 -13.67
C GLY A 47 0.45 1.47 -13.93
N ARG A 48 -0.76 1.07 -14.35
CA ARG A 48 -1.90 1.99 -14.49
C ARG A 48 -2.40 2.34 -13.07
N SER A 49 -2.12 3.55 -12.65
CA SER A 49 -2.30 4.03 -11.28
C SER A 49 -2.68 5.50 -11.26
N ARG A 50 -3.32 5.93 -10.16
CA ARG A 50 -3.70 7.33 -9.96
C ARG A 50 -3.70 7.69 -8.46
N TRP A 51 -3.23 8.89 -8.15
CA TRP A 51 -3.36 9.51 -6.84
C TRP A 51 -3.48 11.02 -6.99
N HIS A 52 -4.55 11.62 -6.44
CA HIS A 52 -4.91 13.02 -6.73
C HIS A 52 -4.97 13.29 -8.24
N GLN A 53 -4.25 14.32 -8.70
CA GLN A 53 -4.13 14.69 -10.12
C GLN A 53 -3.09 13.86 -10.89
N TYR A 54 -2.27 13.06 -10.21
CA TYR A 54 -1.20 12.29 -10.84
C TYR A 54 -1.71 10.95 -11.37
N ALA A 55 -1.33 10.62 -12.58
CA ALA A 55 -1.61 9.34 -13.21
C ALA A 55 -0.32 8.69 -13.70
N GLY A 56 -0.26 7.35 -13.68
CA GLY A 56 0.93 6.63 -14.12
C GLY A 56 2.14 6.86 -13.22
N LEU A 57 2.03 6.52 -11.95
CA LEU A 57 2.95 6.90 -10.87
C LEU A 57 4.37 6.33 -10.97
N ASN A 58 4.68 5.47 -11.93
CA ASN A 58 6.03 4.93 -12.14
C ASN A 58 7.13 6.01 -12.26
N ALA A 59 6.81 7.19 -12.76
CA ALA A 59 7.77 8.27 -12.99
C ALA A 59 7.89 9.25 -11.82
N SER A 60 6.99 9.17 -10.85
CA SER A 60 6.87 10.15 -9.76
C SER A 60 6.85 9.53 -8.36
N SER A 61 7.14 8.23 -8.26
CA SER A 61 7.17 7.53 -6.98
C SER A 61 8.28 6.50 -6.90
N LEU A 62 8.64 6.15 -5.66
CA LEU A 62 9.54 5.03 -5.35
C LEU A 62 8.70 3.80 -5.01
N GLY A 63 9.04 2.65 -5.62
CA GLY A 63 8.39 1.37 -5.34
C GLY A 63 9.25 0.52 -4.41
N ILE A 64 8.61 0.00 -3.37
CA ILE A 64 9.19 -0.96 -2.43
C ILE A 64 8.39 -2.24 -2.52
N GLU A 65 9.01 -3.30 -2.96
CA GLU A 65 8.44 -4.66 -2.96
C GLU A 65 8.85 -5.39 -1.69
N ILE A 66 7.90 -6.11 -1.10
CA ILE A 66 8.11 -6.88 0.13
C ILE A 66 7.67 -8.31 -0.16
N VAL A 67 8.61 -9.25 -0.10
CA VAL A 67 8.31 -10.65 -0.44
C VAL A 67 7.27 -11.22 0.52
N ASN A 68 6.09 -11.52 -0.01
CA ASN A 68 4.98 -12.11 0.69
C ASN A 68 4.18 -12.98 -0.27
N LEU A 69 3.63 -14.09 0.21
CA LEU A 69 2.81 -14.99 -0.60
C LEU A 69 1.43 -14.39 -0.91
N GLY A 70 0.99 -13.41 -0.13
CA GLY A 70 -0.38 -12.94 -0.14
C GLY A 70 -1.30 -13.97 0.54
N TYR A 71 -1.92 -14.83 -0.23
CA TYR A 71 -2.74 -15.95 0.23
C TYR A 71 -2.47 -17.20 -0.64
N PRO A 72 -2.78 -18.41 -0.14
CA PRO A 72 -2.62 -19.64 -0.92
C PRO A 72 -3.51 -19.62 -2.17
N PRO A 73 -3.07 -20.20 -3.31
CA PRO A 73 -3.87 -20.24 -4.55
C PRO A 73 -5.27 -20.84 -4.37
N GLN A 74 -5.45 -21.76 -3.44
CA GLN A 74 -6.74 -22.38 -3.13
C GLN A 74 -7.78 -21.38 -2.61
N ASP A 75 -7.34 -20.26 -2.07
CA ASP A 75 -8.20 -19.22 -1.51
C ASP A 75 -8.62 -18.17 -2.54
N GLU A 76 -8.13 -18.25 -3.80
CA GLU A 76 -8.36 -17.25 -4.87
C GLU A 76 -9.85 -16.95 -5.07
N LEU A 77 -10.70 -18.00 -5.03
CA LEU A 77 -12.15 -17.88 -5.24
C LEU A 77 -12.91 -17.47 -3.97
N LEU A 78 -12.24 -17.40 -2.83
CA LEU A 78 -12.88 -16.98 -1.58
C LEU A 78 -13.01 -15.45 -1.54
N PRO A 79 -14.05 -14.92 -0.86
CA PRO A 79 -14.10 -13.51 -0.51
C PRO A 79 -12.85 -13.08 0.26
N ALA A 80 -12.37 -11.86 0.06
CA ALA A 80 -11.11 -11.39 0.62
C ALA A 80 -10.98 -11.57 2.15
N HIS A 81 -12.09 -11.42 2.89
CA HIS A 81 -12.13 -11.61 4.35
C HIS A 81 -12.09 -13.08 4.81
N GLN A 82 -12.17 -14.03 3.90
CA GLN A 82 -12.06 -15.48 4.18
C GLN A 82 -10.73 -16.06 3.71
N ARG A 83 -9.92 -15.27 3.00
CA ARG A 83 -8.59 -15.70 2.53
C ARG A 83 -7.61 -15.76 3.67
N ARG A 84 -6.73 -16.76 3.68
CA ARG A 84 -5.66 -16.93 4.66
C ARG A 84 -4.45 -16.07 4.29
N TRP A 85 -4.58 -14.77 4.49
CA TRP A 85 -3.51 -13.83 4.20
C TRP A 85 -2.26 -14.12 5.04
N GLN A 86 -1.10 -14.11 4.38
CA GLN A 86 0.18 -14.31 5.05
C GLN A 86 0.58 -13.03 5.80
N PRO A 87 0.87 -13.09 7.12
CA PRO A 87 1.39 -11.95 7.84
C PRO A 87 2.83 -11.61 7.42
N TYR A 88 3.22 -10.36 7.60
CA TYR A 88 4.61 -9.92 7.47
C TYR A 88 5.42 -10.32 8.71
N THR A 89 6.71 -10.60 8.53
CA THR A 89 7.60 -10.90 9.66
C THR A 89 8.04 -9.60 10.35
N GLN A 90 8.35 -9.66 11.65
CA GLN A 90 8.86 -8.50 12.39
C GLN A 90 10.16 -7.97 11.78
N ALA A 91 11.00 -8.85 11.22
CA ALA A 91 12.21 -8.43 10.52
C ALA A 91 11.89 -7.63 9.24
N GLN A 92 10.87 -8.02 8.48
CA GLN A 92 10.41 -7.24 7.33
C GLN A 92 9.85 -5.88 7.74
N ILE A 93 9.04 -5.84 8.80
CA ILE A 93 8.46 -4.60 9.32
C ILE A 93 9.56 -3.64 9.78
N ALA A 94 10.56 -4.14 10.50
CA ALA A 94 11.69 -3.33 10.95
C ALA A 94 12.53 -2.79 9.77
N ALA A 95 12.83 -3.64 8.79
CA ALA A 95 13.57 -3.23 7.59
C ALA A 95 12.79 -2.19 6.77
N LEU A 96 11.47 -2.42 6.58
CA LEU A 96 10.57 -1.52 5.87
C LEU A 96 10.48 -0.15 6.58
N GLY A 97 10.24 -0.15 7.89
CA GLY A 97 10.13 1.09 8.67
C GLY A 97 11.40 1.91 8.61
N ALA A 98 12.58 1.27 8.78
CA ALA A 98 13.88 1.93 8.70
C ALA A 98 14.17 2.50 7.30
N LEU A 99 13.88 1.75 6.24
CA LEU A 99 14.05 2.19 4.85
C LEU A 99 13.12 3.36 4.54
N THR A 100 11.82 3.17 4.79
CA THR A 100 10.79 4.14 4.39
C THR A 100 10.96 5.45 5.15
N ARG A 101 11.33 5.41 6.43
CA ARG A 101 11.67 6.60 7.20
C ARG A 101 12.79 7.42 6.56
N LYS A 102 13.90 6.77 6.15
CA LYS A 102 15.01 7.43 5.44
C LYS A 102 14.55 8.08 4.13
N LEU A 103 13.70 7.40 3.37
CA LEU A 103 13.19 7.94 2.10
C LEU A 103 12.24 9.12 2.34
N VAL A 104 11.33 9.02 3.30
CA VAL A 104 10.42 10.10 3.69
C VAL A 104 11.20 11.34 4.14
N GLU A 105 12.20 11.19 4.99
CA GLU A 105 13.08 12.28 5.43
C GLU A 105 13.88 12.88 4.27
N ARG A 106 14.48 12.03 3.43
CA ARG A 106 15.33 12.48 2.29
C ARG A 106 14.54 13.25 1.24
N TYR A 107 13.35 12.78 0.89
CA TYR A 107 12.54 13.33 -0.19
C TYR A 107 11.38 14.19 0.29
N GLN A 108 11.29 14.45 1.60
CA GLN A 108 10.23 15.24 2.23
C GLN A 108 8.82 14.77 1.81
N ILE A 109 8.62 13.44 1.83
CA ILE A 109 7.36 12.82 1.39
C ILE A 109 6.28 13.07 2.45
N PRO A 110 5.15 13.70 2.10
CA PRO A 110 4.04 13.87 3.03
C PRO A 110 3.48 12.52 3.49
N PRO A 111 3.00 12.38 4.74
CA PRO A 111 2.44 11.12 5.24
C PRO A 111 1.34 10.52 4.35
N THR A 112 0.51 11.37 3.74
CA THR A 112 -0.57 10.96 2.83
C THR A 112 -0.10 10.51 1.44
N GLN A 113 1.21 10.50 1.20
CA GLN A 113 1.83 9.99 -0.03
C GLN A 113 2.66 8.72 0.19
N VAL A 114 2.58 8.13 1.36
CA VAL A 114 3.04 6.75 1.62
C VAL A 114 1.84 5.84 1.43
N LEU A 115 1.84 5.08 0.34
CA LEU A 115 0.64 4.47 -0.23
C LEU A 115 0.85 2.99 -0.54
N ALA A 116 -0.23 2.24 -0.52
CA ALA A 116 -0.31 0.89 -1.03
C ALA A 116 -0.51 0.86 -2.55
N HIS A 117 -0.21 -0.27 -3.18
CA HIS A 117 -0.59 -0.51 -4.57
C HIS A 117 -2.12 -0.52 -4.72
N SER A 118 -2.84 -1.06 -3.73
CA SER A 118 -4.30 -0.99 -3.64
C SER A 118 -4.85 0.43 -3.54
N ASP A 119 -4.11 1.38 -2.92
CA ASP A 119 -4.56 2.77 -2.86
C ASP A 119 -4.54 3.45 -4.23
N VAL A 120 -3.48 3.20 -5.00
CA VAL A 120 -3.25 3.87 -6.29
C VAL A 120 -3.86 3.14 -7.50
N ALA A 121 -4.25 1.87 -7.31
CA ALA A 121 -4.86 1.05 -8.35
C ALA A 121 -5.97 0.13 -7.78
N PRO A 122 -6.97 0.66 -7.06
CA PRO A 122 -7.90 -0.10 -6.23
C PRO A 122 -8.77 -1.11 -7.01
N GLU A 123 -9.06 -0.84 -8.28
CA GLU A 123 -9.85 -1.75 -9.13
C GLU A 123 -9.06 -2.99 -9.58
N ARG A 124 -7.73 -2.96 -9.42
CA ARG A 124 -6.81 -3.93 -10.01
C ARG A 124 -5.93 -4.65 -8.98
N LYS A 125 -5.70 -4.02 -7.82
CA LYS A 125 -4.72 -4.44 -6.82
C LYS A 125 -5.32 -4.54 -5.42
N GLN A 126 -4.82 -5.51 -4.65
CA GLN A 126 -5.20 -5.73 -3.26
C GLN A 126 -3.97 -5.72 -2.33
N ASP A 127 -2.76 -5.79 -2.91
CA ASP A 127 -1.52 -5.72 -2.16
C ASP A 127 -1.32 -4.33 -1.53
N PRO A 128 -0.75 -4.26 -0.32
CA PRO A 128 -0.09 -5.30 0.45
C PRO A 128 -1.02 -6.19 1.29
N GLY A 129 -2.34 -6.04 1.19
CA GLY A 129 -3.33 -6.86 1.90
C GLY A 129 -3.64 -6.39 3.32
N PRO A 130 -4.58 -7.08 4.00
CA PRO A 130 -5.13 -6.63 5.29
C PRO A 130 -4.15 -6.77 6.47
N HIS A 131 -3.07 -7.56 6.34
CA HIS A 131 -2.09 -7.73 7.42
C HIS A 131 -0.90 -6.77 7.32
N PHE A 132 -0.99 -5.75 6.44
CA PHE A 132 0.06 -4.77 6.35
C PHE A 132 0.03 -3.81 7.55
N PRO A 133 1.16 -3.56 8.24
CA PRO A 133 1.18 -2.94 9.55
C PRO A 133 1.19 -1.41 9.50
N TRP A 134 0.20 -0.79 8.85
CA TRP A 134 0.09 0.66 8.69
C TRP A 134 0.20 1.43 10.01
N ARG A 135 -0.55 0.96 11.02
CA ARG A 135 -0.54 1.56 12.36
C ARG A 135 0.86 1.54 12.98
N GLU A 136 1.54 0.40 12.92
CA GLU A 136 2.88 0.23 13.49
C GLU A 136 3.89 1.12 12.77
N LEU A 137 3.85 1.19 11.44
CA LEU A 137 4.71 2.07 10.64
C LEU A 137 4.52 3.55 11.02
N ALA A 138 3.27 3.98 11.18
CA ALA A 138 2.99 5.36 11.55
C ALA A 138 3.43 5.69 12.98
N LEU A 139 3.10 4.84 13.96
CA LEU A 139 3.33 5.15 15.37
C LEU A 139 4.80 4.90 15.81
N HIS A 140 5.47 3.87 15.29
CA HIS A 140 6.82 3.53 15.71
C HIS A 140 7.90 4.12 14.79
N TYR A 141 7.60 4.30 13.51
CA TYR A 141 8.59 4.80 12.55
C TYR A 141 8.28 6.21 12.03
N GLY A 142 7.11 6.76 12.34
CA GLY A 142 6.67 8.06 11.83
C GLY A 142 6.41 8.05 10.31
N VAL A 143 6.02 6.91 9.77
CA VAL A 143 5.88 6.68 8.32
C VAL A 143 4.42 6.45 7.94
N GLY A 144 3.95 7.23 6.97
CA GLY A 144 2.58 7.14 6.49
C GLY A 144 1.57 7.91 7.34
N ALA A 145 0.35 7.96 6.85
CA ALA A 145 -0.76 8.60 7.55
C ALA A 145 -1.49 7.58 8.43
N TRP A 146 -1.70 7.94 9.70
CA TRP A 146 -2.57 7.21 10.61
C TRP A 146 -3.40 8.20 11.39
N PRO A 147 -4.70 7.92 11.64
CA PRO A 147 -5.54 8.84 12.40
C PRO A 147 -5.11 8.96 13.86
N ASP A 148 -5.33 10.11 14.46
CA ASP A 148 -5.16 10.30 15.90
C ASP A 148 -6.09 9.36 16.68
N GLU A 149 -5.52 8.49 17.51
CA GLU A 149 -6.25 7.43 18.21
C GLU A 149 -7.17 7.99 19.31
N THR A 150 -6.80 9.08 19.93
CA THR A 150 -7.66 9.75 20.93
C THR A 150 -8.90 10.29 20.24
N ARG A 151 -8.70 10.95 19.12
CA ARG A 151 -9.82 11.46 18.31
C ARG A 151 -10.70 10.35 17.74
N LEU A 152 -10.10 9.23 17.32
CA LEU A 152 -10.88 8.06 16.90
C LEU A 152 -11.72 7.47 18.04
N ALA A 153 -11.18 7.40 19.25
CA ALA A 153 -11.90 6.90 20.41
C ALA A 153 -13.13 7.79 20.73
N GLU A 154 -12.96 9.12 20.67
CA GLU A 154 -14.08 10.07 20.83
C GLU A 154 -15.16 9.88 19.75
N LEU A 155 -14.74 9.73 18.49
CA LEU A 155 -15.66 9.58 17.35
C LEU A 155 -16.46 8.27 17.39
N ARG A 156 -15.89 7.20 17.99
CA ARG A 156 -16.60 5.90 18.14
C ARG A 156 -17.87 5.99 18.97
N HIS A 157 -17.96 6.99 19.85
CA HIS A 157 -19.14 7.24 20.69
C HIS A 157 -20.17 8.16 20.02
N GLN A 158 -19.88 8.67 18.83
CA GLN A 158 -20.78 9.51 18.06
C GLN A 158 -21.55 8.67 17.03
N PRO A 159 -22.77 9.06 16.67
CA PRO A 159 -23.48 8.43 15.57
C PRO A 159 -22.65 8.46 14.30
N ALA A 160 -22.56 7.32 13.61
CA ALA A 160 -21.87 7.28 12.33
C ALA A 160 -22.55 8.23 11.33
N PRO A 161 -21.80 9.07 10.61
CA PRO A 161 -22.39 9.94 9.61
C PRO A 161 -23.05 9.09 8.51
N ALA A 162 -24.31 9.37 8.23
CA ALA A 162 -25.08 8.72 7.16
C ALA A 162 -24.72 9.38 5.81
N TRP A 163 -23.53 9.10 5.27
CA TRP A 163 -23.16 9.59 3.95
C TRP A 163 -23.72 8.66 2.87
N ASP A 164 -24.33 9.26 1.86
CA ASP A 164 -24.69 8.59 0.62
C ASP A 164 -23.45 8.29 -0.27
N ALA A 165 -23.67 7.73 -1.44
CA ALA A 165 -22.61 7.42 -2.37
C ALA A 165 -21.79 8.66 -2.75
N LEU A 166 -22.45 9.78 -3.02
CA LEU A 166 -21.79 11.04 -3.38
C LEU A 166 -20.91 11.56 -2.24
N GLY A 167 -21.41 11.52 -1.01
CA GLY A 167 -20.67 11.95 0.17
C GLY A 167 -19.40 11.12 0.41
N TRP A 168 -19.44 9.81 0.21
CA TRP A 168 -18.27 8.96 0.28
C TRP A 168 -17.28 9.23 -0.87
N GLN A 169 -17.76 9.30 -2.09
CA GLN A 169 -16.94 9.55 -3.27
C GLN A 169 -16.16 10.87 -3.17
N GLN A 170 -16.84 11.94 -2.73
CA GLN A 170 -16.20 13.25 -2.54
C GLN A 170 -15.07 13.19 -1.49
N ARG A 171 -15.25 12.46 -0.40
CA ARG A 171 -14.22 12.30 0.65
C ARG A 171 -13.04 11.46 0.18
N LEU A 172 -13.31 10.35 -0.49
CA LEU A 172 -12.27 9.50 -1.07
C LEU A 172 -11.46 10.27 -2.12
N ALA A 173 -12.13 11.00 -3.03
CA ALA A 173 -11.47 11.83 -4.02
C ALA A 173 -10.64 12.96 -3.38
N ARG A 174 -11.16 13.63 -2.34
CA ARG A 174 -10.43 14.65 -1.59
C ARG A 174 -9.20 14.10 -0.90
N TYR A 175 -9.28 12.86 -0.39
CA TYR A 175 -8.13 12.20 0.24
C TYR A 175 -7.05 11.83 -0.77
N GLY A 176 -7.41 11.52 -2.03
CA GLY A 176 -6.46 11.22 -3.11
C GLY A 176 -6.89 10.11 -4.06
N TYR A 177 -7.88 9.29 -3.69
CA TYR A 177 -8.32 8.19 -4.53
C TYR A 177 -8.87 8.65 -5.88
N GLY A 178 -8.54 7.89 -6.93
CA GLY A 178 -9.00 8.15 -8.28
C GLY A 178 -10.47 7.74 -8.49
N VAL A 179 -11.40 8.37 -7.78
CA VAL A 179 -12.84 8.09 -7.86
C VAL A 179 -13.59 9.32 -8.38
N ALA A 180 -14.58 9.09 -9.27
CA ALA A 180 -15.46 10.13 -9.77
C ALA A 180 -16.70 10.29 -8.85
N PRO A 181 -17.03 11.51 -8.37
CA PRO A 181 -18.23 11.75 -7.57
C PRO A 181 -19.51 11.71 -8.41
N SER A 182 -19.97 10.51 -8.76
CA SER A 182 -21.13 10.28 -9.62
C SER A 182 -22.46 10.20 -8.88
N GLY A 183 -22.42 9.98 -7.55
CA GLY A 183 -23.61 9.71 -6.72
C GLY A 183 -24.10 8.25 -6.80
N ASN A 184 -23.50 7.42 -7.65
CA ASN A 184 -23.86 6.00 -7.81
C ASN A 184 -22.79 5.11 -7.18
N TRP A 185 -23.18 4.06 -6.46
CA TRP A 185 -22.25 3.03 -5.98
C TRP A 185 -21.81 2.12 -7.14
N ASP A 186 -20.86 2.59 -7.94
CA ASP A 186 -20.20 1.84 -9.00
C ASP A 186 -19.01 1.01 -8.47
N GLU A 187 -18.38 0.23 -9.35
CA GLU A 187 -17.24 -0.63 -8.98
C GLU A 187 -16.01 0.20 -8.57
N GLN A 188 -15.76 1.33 -9.23
CA GLN A 188 -14.66 2.24 -8.88
C GLN A 188 -14.82 2.75 -7.44
N SER A 189 -16.02 3.17 -7.06
CA SER A 189 -16.32 3.66 -5.71
C SER A 189 -16.16 2.58 -4.66
N ARG A 190 -16.64 1.35 -4.96
CA ARG A 190 -16.50 0.20 -4.04
C ARG A 190 -15.04 -0.20 -3.88
N ALA A 191 -14.27 -0.21 -4.97
CA ALA A 191 -12.85 -0.53 -4.96
C ALA A 191 -12.05 0.49 -4.14
N ALA A 192 -12.28 1.79 -4.34
CA ALA A 192 -11.63 2.85 -3.57
C ALA A 192 -11.97 2.76 -2.07
N LEU A 193 -13.24 2.48 -1.72
CA LEU A 193 -13.63 2.30 -0.33
C LEU A 193 -12.97 1.07 0.29
N ARG A 194 -12.89 -0.05 -0.43
CA ARG A 194 -12.16 -1.25 0.04
C ARG A 194 -10.69 -0.96 0.28
N ALA A 195 -10.02 -0.26 -0.64
CA ALA A 195 -8.62 0.13 -0.49
C ALA A 195 -8.40 1.02 0.75
N PHE A 196 -9.26 2.01 0.94
CA PHE A 196 -9.25 2.85 2.14
C PHE A 196 -9.44 2.03 3.43
N GLN A 197 -10.32 1.05 3.42
CA GLN A 197 -10.52 0.16 4.56
C GLN A 197 -9.28 -0.73 4.82
N LEU A 198 -8.64 -1.28 3.77
CA LEU A 198 -7.40 -2.04 3.91
C LEU A 198 -6.26 -1.22 4.51
N HIS A 199 -6.24 0.10 4.27
CA HIS A 199 -5.23 1.00 4.81
C HIS A 199 -5.52 1.39 6.27
N PHE A 200 -6.76 1.76 6.60
CA PHE A 200 -7.11 2.38 7.89
C PHE A 200 -7.91 1.49 8.85
N ARG A 201 -8.35 0.31 8.39
CA ARG A 201 -9.12 -0.66 9.18
C ARG A 201 -8.75 -2.10 8.83
N PRO A 202 -7.46 -2.44 8.80
CA PRO A 202 -6.98 -3.77 8.46
C PRO A 202 -7.39 -4.84 9.47
#